data_9ed2f7a0531d39d7965e2f545acdc402
#
_entry.id   9ed2f7a0531d39d7965e2f545acdc402
#
_cell.length_a   1.000
_cell.length_b   1.000
_cell.length_c   1.000
_cell.angle_alpha   90.00
_cell.angle_beta   90.00
_cell.angle_gamma   90.00
#
_symmetry.space_group_name_H-M   'P 1'
#
loop_
_entity.id
_entity.type
_entity.pdbx_description
1 polymer ?
#
loop_
_entity_poly.entity_id
_entity_poly.type
_entity_poly.pdbx_seq_one_letter_code
_entity_poly.pdbx_strand_id
1 'polypeptide(L)'
;MKTTNNSDAWKRRLLVADASSVEENLDSGIVKIPAPFAENPRPLFVERDKYIYIKGSKLPHWHQANKVQFVTFRLADSLPQKKLLELAAFKRQWLEEHPQPWDKATQEEYNREIRKKVDRWLDQGCGECLLGRKSIREIVIKALFFYHGKRYILHHFVIMPNHVHLLLSPIGDDEITKSIGSVKQFSANAINKLLGRHGNVWQRNEYDHLVRDMQSYGACVNYINQNPRNLLPGQYSIGVNASSVEQ
;
A
#
# COMPACT_ATOMS: atom_id res chain seq x y z
N MET A 1 -40.64 -15.46 -5.29
CA MET A 1 -39.50 -15.48 -4.35
C MET A 1 -38.40 -14.57 -4.90
N LYS A 2 -38.23 -13.38 -4.33
CA LYS A 2 -37.19 -12.43 -4.77
C LYS A 2 -35.89 -12.77 -4.03
N THR A 3 -34.90 -13.24 -4.75
CA THR A 3 -33.53 -13.42 -4.25
C THR A 3 -32.92 -12.06 -3.94
N THR A 4 -32.86 -11.71 -2.67
CA THR A 4 -32.14 -10.51 -2.20
C THR A 4 -30.65 -10.72 -2.42
N ASN A 5 -30.10 -9.90 -3.31
CA ASN A 5 -28.71 -9.91 -3.72
C ASN A 5 -27.80 -9.56 -2.49
N ASN A 6 -26.98 -10.53 -2.08
CA ASN A 6 -26.09 -10.45 -0.90
C ASN A 6 -24.92 -9.47 -1.06
N SER A 7 -24.92 -8.70 -2.17
CA SER A 7 -23.87 -7.72 -2.48
C SER A 7 -23.87 -6.45 -1.61
N ASP A 8 -24.95 -6.17 -0.89
CA ASP A 8 -25.10 -4.91 -0.12
C ASP A 8 -24.97 -5.09 1.41
N ALA A 9 -24.86 -6.33 1.89
CA ALA A 9 -24.69 -6.60 3.33
C ALA A 9 -23.36 -6.05 3.88
N TRP A 10 -22.32 -6.01 3.06
CA TRP A 10 -21.01 -5.45 3.42
C TRP A 10 -21.04 -3.90 3.50
N LYS A 11 -21.85 -3.24 2.66
CA LYS A 11 -22.00 -1.77 2.69
C LYS A 11 -22.62 -1.28 4.01
N ARG A 12 -23.55 -2.05 4.58
CA ARG A 12 -24.17 -1.73 5.87
C ARG A 12 -23.23 -1.98 7.05
N ARG A 13 -22.33 -2.96 6.99
CA ARG A 13 -21.34 -3.23 8.04
C ARG A 13 -20.21 -2.19 8.11
N LEU A 14 -19.91 -1.51 7.01
CA LEU A 14 -18.93 -0.43 6.97
C LEU A 14 -19.41 0.86 7.68
N LEU A 15 -20.75 1.05 7.77
CA LEU A 15 -21.35 2.18 8.47
C LEU A 15 -21.42 1.96 10.00
N VAL A 16 -21.19 0.73 10.48
CA VAL A 16 -21.33 0.33 11.89
C VAL A 16 -19.99 -0.08 12.53
N ALA A 17 -18.88 -0.10 11.79
CA ALA A 17 -17.58 -0.17 12.42
C ALA A 17 -17.38 1.14 13.19
N ASP A 18 -17.54 1.02 14.51
CA ASP A 18 -17.55 2.10 15.49
C ASP A 18 -16.37 3.05 15.23
N ALA A 19 -16.67 4.23 14.68
CA ALA A 19 -15.67 5.25 14.39
C ALA A 19 -15.15 5.92 15.67
N SER A 20 -15.68 5.52 16.83
CA SER A 20 -15.34 6.08 18.13
C SER A 20 -14.01 5.61 18.72
N SER A 21 -13.38 4.56 18.16
CA SER A 21 -12.10 4.03 18.66
C SER A 21 -10.87 4.51 17.89
N VAL A 22 -11.02 5.35 16.87
CA VAL A 22 -9.90 6.00 16.20
C VAL A 22 -9.63 7.32 16.92
N GLU A 23 -8.94 7.26 18.06
CA GLU A 23 -8.38 8.47 18.69
C GLU A 23 -7.32 9.04 17.74
N GLU A 24 -7.78 9.97 16.92
CA GLU A 24 -6.98 10.65 15.92
C GLU A 24 -6.38 11.92 16.50
N ASN A 25 -5.09 11.94 16.67
CA ASN A 25 -4.37 13.19 16.67
C ASN A 25 -3.95 13.50 15.21
N LEU A 26 -4.95 13.69 14.34
CA LEU A 26 -4.75 13.92 12.90
C LEU A 26 -4.02 15.25 12.60
N ASP A 27 -3.99 16.16 13.54
CA ASP A 27 -3.24 17.41 13.40
C ASP A 27 -1.73 17.19 13.45
N SER A 28 -1.26 16.12 14.13
CA SER A 28 0.14 15.69 14.11
C SER A 28 0.49 14.80 12.90
N GLY A 29 -0.49 14.35 12.12
CA GLY A 29 -0.30 13.37 11.05
C GLY A 29 -0.07 11.93 11.52
N ILE A 30 -0.11 11.65 12.83
CA ILE A 30 0.13 10.33 13.42
C ILE A 30 -1.21 9.64 13.70
N VAL A 31 -1.34 8.40 13.23
CA VAL A 31 -2.53 7.54 13.40
C VAL A 31 -2.12 6.28 14.15
N LYS A 32 -2.76 5.98 15.26
CA LYS A 32 -2.55 4.71 15.97
C LYS A 32 -3.25 3.59 15.21
N ILE A 33 -2.51 2.55 14.84
CA ILE A 33 -3.08 1.33 14.29
C ILE A 33 -3.72 0.56 15.44
N PRO A 34 -5.03 0.25 15.38
CA PRO A 34 -5.70 -0.51 16.43
C PRO A 34 -5.06 -1.89 16.59
N ALA A 35 -5.07 -2.43 17.82
CA ALA A 35 -4.64 -3.81 18.03
C ALA A 35 -5.52 -4.76 17.20
N PRO A 36 -4.96 -5.78 16.54
CA PRO A 36 -5.75 -6.79 15.86
C PRO A 36 -6.56 -7.58 16.89
N PHE A 37 -7.73 -8.11 16.47
CA PHE A 37 -8.60 -8.92 17.34
C PHE A 37 -7.95 -10.22 17.85
N ALA A 38 -6.86 -10.67 17.23
CA ALA A 38 -6.01 -11.76 17.70
C ALA A 38 -4.68 -11.19 18.21
N GLU A 39 -3.96 -11.97 19.05
CA GLU A 39 -2.61 -11.60 19.47
C GLU A 39 -1.78 -11.12 18.27
N ASN A 40 -1.12 -9.96 18.43
CA ASN A 40 -0.35 -9.35 17.36
C ASN A 40 0.79 -10.30 16.94
N PRO A 41 0.67 -11.04 15.84
CA PRO A 41 1.69 -12.02 15.49
C PRO A 41 2.99 -11.28 15.19
N ARG A 42 4.10 -11.81 15.68
CA ARG A 42 5.43 -11.31 15.34
C ARG A 42 5.59 -11.32 13.82
N PRO A 43 6.26 -10.30 13.25
CA PRO A 43 6.53 -10.27 11.81
C PRO A 43 7.22 -11.57 11.37
N LEU A 44 6.65 -12.27 10.40
CA LEU A 44 7.24 -13.46 9.81
C LEU A 44 7.92 -13.09 8.49
N PHE A 45 9.19 -13.50 8.37
CA PHE A 45 10.00 -13.19 7.19
C PHE A 45 10.03 -14.35 6.21
N VAL A 46 10.46 -14.05 4.98
CA VAL A 46 10.59 -15.03 3.90
C VAL A 46 11.44 -16.22 4.31
N GLU A 47 10.91 -17.41 4.13
CA GLU A 47 11.64 -18.67 4.28
C GLU A 47 12.17 -19.09 2.90
N ARG A 48 13.51 -19.07 2.75
CA ARG A 48 14.16 -19.30 1.44
C ARG A 48 13.93 -20.71 0.88
N ASP A 49 13.69 -21.67 1.78
CA ASP A 49 13.51 -23.09 1.46
C ASP A 49 12.04 -23.44 1.15
N LYS A 50 11.13 -22.50 1.31
CA LYS A 50 9.72 -22.69 1.02
C LYS A 50 9.33 -22.06 -0.32
N TYR A 51 8.38 -22.70 -0.97
CA TYR A 51 7.87 -22.26 -2.27
C TYR A 51 7.35 -20.82 -2.20
N ILE A 52 7.86 -19.98 -3.09
CA ILE A 52 7.37 -18.61 -3.32
C ILE A 52 6.48 -18.65 -4.54
N TYR A 53 5.22 -18.33 -4.37
CA TYR A 53 4.28 -18.23 -5.48
C TYR A 53 4.46 -16.91 -6.21
N ILE A 54 4.67 -16.96 -7.53
CA ILE A 54 4.83 -15.77 -8.37
C ILE A 54 3.61 -15.65 -9.27
N LYS A 55 2.86 -14.56 -9.14
CA LYS A 55 1.67 -14.28 -9.93
C LYS A 55 1.87 -13.03 -10.79
N GLY A 56 1.43 -13.12 -12.03
CA GLY A 56 1.49 -12.01 -12.99
C GLY A 56 2.70 -12.06 -13.92
N SER A 57 2.49 -11.75 -15.20
CA SER A 57 3.50 -11.80 -16.24
C SER A 57 4.21 -10.46 -16.47
N LYS A 58 3.55 -9.33 -16.19
CA LYS A 58 4.09 -7.98 -16.42
C LYS A 58 4.69 -7.31 -15.19
N LEU A 59 4.18 -7.65 -14.01
CA LEU A 59 4.69 -7.26 -12.71
C LEU A 59 4.52 -8.49 -11.81
N PRO A 60 5.58 -9.25 -11.54
CA PRO A 60 5.49 -10.45 -10.72
C PRO A 60 5.24 -10.06 -9.26
N HIS A 61 4.14 -10.55 -8.70
CA HIS A 61 3.83 -10.45 -7.28
C HIS A 61 4.32 -11.72 -6.58
N TRP A 62 5.23 -11.54 -5.65
CA TRP A 62 5.80 -12.63 -4.87
C TRP A 62 4.97 -12.84 -3.63
N HIS A 63 4.40 -14.01 -3.48
CA HIS A 63 3.55 -14.35 -2.36
C HIS A 63 4.12 -15.54 -1.58
N GLN A 64 4.19 -15.39 -0.27
CA GLN A 64 4.41 -16.46 0.69
C GLN A 64 3.49 -16.20 1.87
N ALA A 65 2.71 -17.23 2.28
CA ALA A 65 1.69 -17.10 3.33
C ALA A 65 2.24 -16.49 4.62
N ASN A 66 1.49 -15.59 5.23
CA ASN A 66 1.80 -14.91 6.50
C ASN A 66 3.13 -14.11 6.53
N LYS A 67 3.76 -13.86 5.37
CA LYS A 67 5.05 -13.14 5.34
C LYS A 67 4.85 -11.64 5.14
N VAL A 68 5.71 -10.86 5.77
CA VAL A 68 5.67 -9.40 5.67
C VAL A 68 5.92 -8.97 4.24
N GLN A 69 5.08 -8.07 3.75
CA GLN A 69 5.18 -7.44 2.45
C GLN A 69 5.20 -5.92 2.60
N PHE A 70 6.04 -5.28 1.81
CA PHE A 70 6.00 -3.84 1.59
C PHE A 70 5.23 -3.57 0.31
N VAL A 71 4.18 -2.77 0.40
CA VAL A 71 3.26 -2.49 -0.71
C VAL A 71 3.19 -1.00 -0.97
N THR A 72 3.27 -0.61 -2.24
CA THR A 72 3.06 0.77 -2.69
C THR A 72 1.95 0.83 -3.73
N PHE A 73 0.97 1.69 -3.53
CA PHE A 73 -0.02 2.04 -4.54
C PHE A 73 -0.20 3.55 -4.63
N ARG A 74 -0.57 4.04 -5.79
CA ARG A 74 -0.54 5.47 -6.10
C ARG A 74 -1.79 5.95 -6.82
N LEU A 75 -2.04 7.25 -6.78
CA LEU A 75 -3.10 7.88 -7.58
C LEU A 75 -2.83 7.67 -9.08
N ALA A 76 -3.90 7.64 -9.86
CA ALA A 76 -3.83 7.41 -11.31
C ALA A 76 -3.04 8.50 -12.04
N ASP A 77 -3.09 9.73 -11.56
CA ASP A 77 -2.46 10.93 -12.10
C ASP A 77 -1.09 11.28 -11.48
N SER A 78 -0.62 10.46 -10.51
CA SER A 78 0.60 10.74 -9.74
C SER A 78 1.89 10.74 -10.57
N LEU A 79 1.89 10.15 -11.76
CA LEU A 79 2.98 10.21 -12.73
C LEU A 79 2.48 10.83 -14.04
N PRO A 80 2.98 12.02 -14.42
CA PRO A 80 2.67 12.66 -15.69
C PRO A 80 3.07 11.78 -16.89
N GLN A 81 2.40 11.94 -18.03
CA GLN A 81 2.68 11.19 -19.26
C GLN A 81 4.16 11.22 -19.64
N LYS A 82 4.83 12.37 -19.48
CA LYS A 82 6.28 12.50 -19.73
C LYS A 82 7.08 11.49 -18.90
N LYS A 83 6.76 11.33 -17.61
CA LYS A 83 7.44 10.37 -16.72
C LYS A 83 7.15 8.91 -17.06
N LEU A 84 5.94 8.63 -17.53
CA LEU A 84 5.60 7.31 -18.06
C LEU A 84 6.38 6.97 -19.32
N LEU A 85 6.60 7.94 -20.22
CA LEU A 85 7.44 7.78 -21.43
C LEU A 85 8.92 7.59 -21.04
N GLU A 86 9.44 8.38 -20.08
CA GLU A 86 10.80 8.21 -19.54
C GLU A 86 11.00 6.80 -18.94
N LEU A 87 9.98 6.30 -18.21
CA LEU A 87 10.01 4.95 -17.66
C LEU A 87 10.00 3.87 -18.73
N ALA A 88 9.18 4.06 -19.77
CA ALA A 88 9.11 3.13 -20.91
C ALA A 88 10.43 3.09 -21.70
N ALA A 89 11.06 4.25 -21.90
CA ALA A 89 12.36 4.36 -22.54
C ALA A 89 13.45 3.67 -21.72
N PHE A 90 13.49 3.90 -20.40
CA PHE A 90 14.42 3.22 -19.51
C PHE A 90 14.26 1.69 -19.54
N LYS A 91 13.02 1.19 -19.51
CA LYS A 91 12.74 -0.25 -19.57
C LYS A 91 13.24 -0.88 -20.88
N ARG A 92 13.05 -0.17 -22.00
CA ARG A 92 13.52 -0.63 -23.31
C ARG A 92 15.04 -0.67 -23.36
N GLN A 93 15.71 0.41 -22.95
CA GLN A 93 17.18 0.48 -22.88
C GLN A 93 17.74 -0.63 -21.99
N TRP A 94 17.14 -0.89 -20.82
CA TRP A 94 17.56 -1.96 -19.93
C TRP A 94 17.49 -3.33 -20.62
N LEU A 95 16.41 -3.61 -21.36
CA LEU A 95 16.26 -4.88 -22.10
C LEU A 95 17.28 -5.04 -23.23
N GLU A 96 17.69 -3.93 -23.87
CA GLU A 96 18.75 -3.92 -24.90
C GLU A 96 20.12 -4.20 -24.27
N GLU A 97 20.42 -3.62 -23.12
CA GLU A 97 21.68 -3.79 -22.40
C GLU A 97 21.79 -5.15 -21.67
N HIS A 98 20.65 -5.72 -21.27
CA HIS A 98 20.55 -6.95 -20.51
C HIS A 98 19.54 -7.91 -21.18
N PRO A 99 19.97 -8.69 -22.18
CA PRO A 99 19.10 -9.67 -22.85
C PRO A 99 18.56 -10.73 -21.87
N GLN A 100 17.30 -11.11 -22.02
CA GLN A 100 16.69 -12.19 -21.24
C GLN A 100 17.14 -13.58 -21.73
N PRO A 101 17.15 -14.63 -20.89
CA PRO A 101 16.65 -14.64 -19.49
C PRO A 101 17.64 -14.00 -18.52
N TRP A 102 17.12 -13.29 -17.52
CA TRP A 102 17.94 -12.69 -16.47
C TRP A 102 18.21 -13.67 -15.32
N ASP A 103 19.37 -13.56 -14.73
CA ASP A 103 19.62 -14.15 -13.43
C ASP A 103 18.92 -13.35 -12.30
N LYS A 104 18.96 -13.91 -11.09
CA LYS A 104 18.28 -13.29 -9.93
C LYS A 104 18.86 -11.91 -9.59
N ALA A 105 20.18 -11.74 -9.72
CA ALA A 105 20.86 -10.50 -9.38
C ALA A 105 20.44 -9.37 -10.35
N THR A 106 20.46 -9.63 -11.65
CA THR A 106 20.01 -8.70 -12.69
C THR A 106 18.54 -8.34 -12.54
N GLN A 107 17.67 -9.33 -12.21
CA GLN A 107 16.24 -9.06 -11.95
C GLN A 107 16.05 -8.17 -10.72
N GLU A 108 16.78 -8.41 -9.64
CA GLU A 108 16.72 -7.60 -8.41
C GLU A 108 17.23 -6.17 -8.68
N GLU A 109 18.26 -6.02 -9.46
CA GLU A 109 18.80 -4.72 -9.85
C GLU A 109 17.80 -3.92 -10.69
N TYR A 110 17.22 -4.54 -11.73
CA TYR A 110 16.17 -3.94 -12.53
C TYR A 110 15.01 -3.41 -11.68
N ASN A 111 14.50 -4.27 -10.79
CA ASN A 111 13.39 -3.90 -9.91
C ASN A 111 13.76 -2.75 -8.97
N ARG A 112 15.01 -2.73 -8.47
CA ARG A 112 15.54 -1.66 -7.61
C ARG A 112 15.61 -0.33 -8.35
N GLU A 113 16.14 -0.31 -9.58
CA GLU A 113 16.29 0.92 -10.35
C GLU A 113 14.94 1.49 -10.82
N ILE A 114 14.00 0.62 -11.23
CA ILE A 114 12.61 1.03 -11.51
C ILE A 114 11.99 1.71 -10.29
N ARG A 115 12.11 1.08 -9.11
CA ARG A 115 11.55 1.59 -7.86
C ARG A 115 12.13 2.95 -7.52
N LYS A 116 13.46 3.08 -7.48
CA LYS A 116 14.13 4.35 -7.19
C LYS A 116 13.68 5.51 -8.09
N LYS A 117 13.47 5.23 -9.39
CA LYS A 117 12.95 6.24 -10.33
C LYS A 117 11.52 6.64 -9.99
N VAL A 118 10.64 5.64 -9.81
CA VAL A 118 9.23 5.87 -9.51
C VAL A 118 9.06 6.61 -8.18
N ASP A 119 9.71 6.15 -7.10
CA ASP A 119 9.63 6.78 -5.78
C ASP A 119 10.10 8.24 -5.83
N ARG A 120 11.24 8.52 -6.48
CA ARG A 120 11.74 9.91 -6.67
C ARG A 120 10.72 10.80 -7.38
N TRP A 121 9.98 10.28 -8.36
CA TRP A 121 8.96 11.06 -9.07
C TRP A 121 7.69 11.24 -8.24
N LEU A 122 7.32 10.25 -7.46
CA LEU A 122 6.19 10.34 -6.52
C LEU A 122 6.45 11.41 -5.45
N ASP A 123 7.67 11.45 -4.92
CA ASP A 123 8.10 12.44 -3.91
C ASP A 123 8.10 13.88 -4.45
N GLN A 124 8.12 14.07 -5.79
CA GLN A 124 7.95 15.38 -6.43
C GLN A 124 6.51 15.93 -6.36
N GLY A 125 5.55 15.13 -5.87
CA GLY A 125 4.18 15.58 -5.66
C GLY A 125 3.43 15.90 -6.95
N CYS A 126 3.61 15.09 -8.01
CA CYS A 126 2.88 15.27 -9.26
C CYS A 126 1.42 14.82 -9.15
N GLY A 127 0.56 15.40 -10.00
CA GLY A 127 -0.89 15.15 -10.03
C GLY A 127 -1.68 16.07 -9.12
N GLU A 128 -2.96 15.78 -8.93
CA GLU A 128 -3.88 16.55 -8.07
C GLU A 128 -3.55 16.42 -6.58
N CYS A 129 -2.74 15.42 -6.21
CA CYS A 129 -2.34 15.16 -4.82
C CYS A 129 -3.52 15.04 -3.86
N LEU A 130 -4.59 14.37 -4.28
CA LEU A 130 -5.87 14.26 -3.55
C LEU A 130 -5.71 13.83 -2.10
N LEU A 131 -4.74 12.93 -1.82
CA LEU A 131 -4.49 12.42 -0.47
C LEU A 131 -3.88 13.49 0.46
N GLY A 132 -3.50 14.67 -0.05
CA GLY A 132 -3.15 15.83 0.76
C GLY A 132 -4.34 16.36 1.57
N ARG A 133 -5.60 16.05 1.17
CA ARG A 133 -6.81 16.45 1.88
C ARG A 133 -7.12 15.46 3.01
N LYS A 134 -7.27 15.96 4.25
CA LYS A 134 -7.56 15.15 5.45
C LYS A 134 -8.74 14.21 5.24
N SER A 135 -9.88 14.74 4.76
CA SER A 135 -11.10 13.95 4.55
C SER A 135 -10.93 12.77 3.57
N ILE A 136 -10.02 12.90 2.61
CA ILE A 136 -9.71 11.83 1.66
C ILE A 136 -8.79 10.78 2.29
N ARG A 137 -7.78 11.21 3.09
CA ARG A 137 -6.95 10.28 3.84
C ARG A 137 -7.75 9.44 4.82
N GLU A 138 -8.72 10.04 5.53
CA GLU A 138 -9.62 9.33 6.44
C GLU A 138 -10.39 8.19 5.75
N ILE A 139 -10.84 8.40 4.50
CA ILE A 139 -11.48 7.34 3.71
C ILE A 139 -10.51 6.18 3.48
N VAL A 140 -9.25 6.48 3.15
CA VAL A 140 -8.23 5.43 2.91
C VAL A 140 -7.89 4.71 4.21
N ILE A 141 -7.72 5.43 5.32
CA ILE A 141 -7.45 4.85 6.66
C ILE A 141 -8.59 3.92 7.07
N LYS A 142 -9.84 4.35 6.93
CA LYS A 142 -11.02 3.50 7.22
C LYS A 142 -11.03 2.24 6.38
N ALA A 143 -10.68 2.33 5.09
CA ALA A 143 -10.58 1.17 4.21
C ALA A 143 -9.47 0.20 4.64
N LEU A 144 -8.30 0.72 5.03
CA LEU A 144 -7.18 -0.07 5.55
C LEU A 144 -7.56 -0.78 6.86
N PHE A 145 -8.16 -0.08 7.81
CA PHE A 145 -8.52 -0.65 9.11
C PHE A 145 -9.67 -1.66 9.03
N PHE A 146 -10.55 -1.52 8.03
CA PHE A 146 -11.64 -2.49 7.84
C PHE A 146 -11.16 -3.92 7.61
N TYR A 147 -10.03 -4.10 6.92
CA TYR A 147 -9.46 -5.41 6.64
C TYR A 147 -8.34 -5.83 7.61
N HIS A 148 -7.85 -4.90 8.44
CA HIS A 148 -6.88 -5.17 9.48
C HIS A 148 -7.43 -6.17 10.51
N GLY A 149 -6.64 -7.19 10.86
CA GLY A 149 -7.05 -8.29 11.74
C GLY A 149 -8.01 -9.31 11.11
N LYS A 150 -8.40 -9.11 9.83
CA LYS A 150 -9.31 -10.02 9.11
C LYS A 150 -8.63 -10.69 7.91
N ARG A 151 -7.96 -9.91 7.08
CA ARG A 151 -7.25 -10.39 5.89
C ARG A 151 -5.76 -10.17 5.97
N TYR A 152 -5.34 -9.16 6.69
CA TYR A 152 -3.94 -8.85 6.94
C TYR A 152 -3.75 -8.18 8.30
N ILE A 153 -2.51 -8.24 8.79
CA ILE A 153 -2.04 -7.41 9.89
C ILE A 153 -1.30 -6.22 9.29
N LEU A 154 -1.77 -5.02 9.57
CA LEU A 154 -1.11 -3.78 9.17
C LEU A 154 -0.08 -3.42 10.24
N HIS A 155 1.20 -3.36 9.87
CA HIS A 155 2.29 -3.04 10.80
C HIS A 155 2.60 -1.55 10.82
N HIS A 156 2.83 -0.96 9.64
CA HIS A 156 3.10 0.46 9.45
C HIS A 156 2.50 0.94 8.14
N PHE A 157 2.20 2.23 8.05
CA PHE A 157 1.86 2.86 6.77
C PHE A 157 2.20 4.34 6.75
N VAL A 158 2.33 4.88 5.56
CA VAL A 158 2.26 6.33 5.32
C VAL A 158 1.37 6.61 4.12
N ILE A 159 0.49 7.59 4.27
CA ILE A 159 -0.33 8.14 3.20
C ILE A 159 0.27 9.49 2.82
N MET A 160 0.93 9.52 1.67
CA MET A 160 1.52 10.70 1.05
C MET A 160 0.48 11.41 0.17
N PRO A 161 0.71 12.64 -0.29
CA PRO A 161 -0.28 13.38 -1.09
C PRO A 161 -0.77 12.67 -2.36
N ASN A 162 0.03 11.77 -2.95
CA ASN A 162 -0.27 11.10 -4.22
C ASN A 162 -0.03 9.58 -4.24
N HIS A 163 0.44 9.00 -3.12
CA HIS A 163 0.68 7.56 -2.99
C HIS A 163 0.60 7.08 -1.53
N VAL A 164 0.64 5.77 -1.36
CA VAL A 164 0.58 5.10 -0.05
C VAL A 164 1.64 4.01 0.01
N HIS A 165 2.38 3.96 1.11
CA HIS A 165 3.24 2.83 1.45
C HIS A 165 2.68 2.09 2.64
N LEU A 166 2.67 0.77 2.57
CA LEU A 166 2.19 -0.13 3.62
C LEU A 166 3.24 -1.18 3.94
N LEU A 167 3.35 -1.51 5.20
CA LEU A 167 4.05 -2.69 5.70
C LEU A 167 3.00 -3.57 6.39
N LEU A 168 2.76 -4.75 5.84
CA LEU A 168 1.67 -5.62 6.30
C LEU A 168 1.98 -7.10 6.07
N SER A 169 1.26 -7.98 6.78
CA SER A 169 1.33 -9.43 6.59
C SER A 169 -0.06 -9.97 6.25
N PRO A 170 -0.22 -10.84 5.24
CA PRO A 170 -1.48 -11.53 5.01
C PRO A 170 -1.82 -12.44 6.19
N ILE A 171 -3.09 -12.74 6.41
CA ILE A 171 -3.56 -13.72 7.37
C ILE A 171 -3.96 -14.98 6.58
N GLY A 172 -3.34 -16.12 6.92
CA GLY A 172 -3.58 -17.38 6.20
C GLY A 172 -3.20 -17.30 4.74
N ASP A 173 -4.09 -17.76 3.86
CA ASP A 173 -3.91 -17.80 2.41
C ASP A 173 -4.43 -16.53 1.69
N ASP A 174 -4.74 -15.47 2.41
CA ASP A 174 -5.20 -14.22 1.81
C ASP A 174 -4.12 -13.62 0.90
N GLU A 175 -4.51 -13.32 -0.32
CA GLU A 175 -3.64 -12.63 -1.29
C GLU A 175 -3.67 -11.12 -1.05
N ILE A 176 -2.53 -10.53 -0.76
CA ILE A 176 -2.41 -9.08 -0.53
C ILE A 176 -2.93 -8.26 -1.71
N THR A 177 -2.65 -8.68 -2.94
CA THR A 177 -3.14 -8.01 -4.15
C THR A 177 -4.68 -7.92 -4.20
N LYS A 178 -5.38 -8.98 -3.79
CA LYS A 178 -6.86 -8.97 -3.70
C LYS A 178 -7.35 -8.05 -2.59
N SER A 179 -6.68 -8.08 -1.44
CA SER A 179 -7.04 -7.25 -0.29
C SER A 179 -6.80 -5.77 -0.59
N ILE A 180 -5.66 -5.41 -1.18
CA ILE A 180 -5.37 -4.04 -1.62
C ILE A 180 -6.29 -3.61 -2.76
N GLY A 181 -6.64 -4.51 -3.70
CA GLY A 181 -7.65 -4.25 -4.71
C GLY A 181 -9.00 -3.84 -4.10
N SER A 182 -9.42 -4.53 -3.02
CA SER A 182 -10.66 -4.18 -2.29
C SER A 182 -10.55 -2.82 -1.58
N VAL A 183 -9.41 -2.51 -0.95
CA VAL A 183 -9.13 -1.19 -0.34
C VAL A 183 -9.21 -0.09 -1.39
N LYS A 184 -8.55 -0.27 -2.54
CA LYS A 184 -8.55 0.69 -3.66
C LYS A 184 -9.95 0.90 -4.21
N GLN A 185 -10.72 -0.17 -4.44
CA GLN A 185 -12.07 -0.08 -4.97
C GLN A 185 -13.02 0.67 -4.02
N PHE A 186 -13.00 0.30 -2.73
CA PHE A 186 -13.83 0.95 -1.73
C PHE A 186 -13.50 2.43 -1.62
N SER A 187 -12.22 2.75 -1.41
CA SER A 187 -11.78 4.14 -1.25
C SER A 187 -12.03 4.97 -2.50
N ALA A 188 -11.83 4.43 -3.71
CA ALA A 188 -12.15 5.13 -4.96
C ALA A 188 -13.62 5.50 -5.07
N ASN A 189 -14.53 4.56 -4.74
CA ASN A 189 -15.97 4.82 -4.76
C ASN A 189 -16.36 5.93 -3.77
N ALA A 190 -15.81 5.87 -2.55
CA ALA A 190 -16.10 6.85 -1.51
C ALA A 190 -15.51 8.24 -1.85
N ILE A 191 -14.28 8.30 -2.38
CA ILE A 191 -13.63 9.53 -2.83
C ILE A 191 -14.40 10.16 -4.00
N ASN A 192 -14.77 9.37 -5.00
CA ASN A 192 -15.54 9.86 -6.14
C ASN A 192 -16.92 10.41 -5.71
N LYS A 193 -17.58 9.71 -4.76
CA LYS A 193 -18.84 10.20 -4.17
C LYS A 193 -18.66 11.51 -3.43
N LEU A 194 -17.60 11.63 -2.61
CA LEU A 194 -17.29 12.86 -1.85
C LEU A 194 -17.04 14.05 -2.78
N LEU A 195 -16.34 13.80 -3.91
CA LEU A 195 -15.95 14.84 -4.85
C LEU A 195 -16.96 15.08 -5.98
N GLY A 196 -18.10 14.36 -6.00
CA GLY A 196 -19.10 14.45 -7.06
C GLY A 196 -18.57 14.11 -8.45
N ARG A 197 -17.59 13.18 -8.54
CA ARG A 197 -16.92 12.82 -9.80
C ARG A 197 -16.93 11.32 -10.07
N HIS A 198 -16.49 10.93 -11.24
CA HIS A 198 -16.32 9.55 -11.70
C HIS A 198 -14.91 9.34 -12.22
N GLY A 199 -14.52 8.08 -12.43
CA GLY A 199 -13.25 7.70 -13.03
C GLY A 199 -12.28 7.04 -12.05
N ASN A 200 -11.05 6.81 -12.53
CA ASN A 200 -10.03 6.11 -11.78
C ASN A 200 -9.37 7.04 -10.76
N VAL A 201 -9.45 6.69 -9.50
CA VAL A 201 -8.69 7.35 -8.42
C VAL A 201 -7.29 6.73 -8.33
N TRP A 202 -7.20 5.41 -8.41
CA TRP A 202 -5.96 4.67 -8.22
C TRP A 202 -5.38 4.16 -9.55
N GLN A 203 -4.06 4.14 -9.64
CA GLN A 203 -3.38 3.36 -10.66
C GLN A 203 -3.74 1.88 -10.51
N ARG A 204 -3.88 1.17 -11.65
CA ARG A 204 -4.38 -0.20 -11.68
C ARG A 204 -3.56 -1.16 -10.83
N ASN A 205 -2.24 -1.17 -11.04
CA ASN A 205 -1.33 -2.10 -10.36
C ASN A 205 -0.65 -1.42 -9.17
N GLU A 206 -0.45 -2.18 -8.11
CA GLU A 206 0.43 -1.88 -6.99
C GLU A 206 1.83 -2.46 -7.25
N TYR A 207 2.81 -1.95 -6.51
CA TYR A 207 4.12 -2.54 -6.39
C TYR A 207 4.24 -3.17 -4.99
N ASP A 208 4.67 -4.42 -4.94
CA ASP A 208 4.90 -5.13 -3.68
C ASP A 208 6.20 -5.92 -3.71
N HIS A 209 6.78 -6.16 -2.55
CA HIS A 209 7.87 -7.09 -2.36
C HIS A 209 7.86 -7.71 -0.97
N LEU A 210 8.33 -8.94 -0.87
CA LEU A 210 8.51 -9.63 0.39
C LEU A 210 9.66 -9.04 1.20
N VAL A 211 9.44 -8.83 2.49
CA VAL A 211 10.48 -8.41 3.44
C VAL A 211 11.24 -9.65 3.93
N ARG A 212 12.56 -9.62 3.81
CA ARG A 212 13.38 -10.83 3.94
C ARG A 212 13.79 -11.15 5.38
N ASP A 213 14.00 -10.13 6.18
CA ASP A 213 14.56 -10.24 7.52
C ASP A 213 14.24 -8.99 8.36
N MET A 214 14.65 -9.00 9.63
CA MET A 214 14.43 -7.89 10.56
C MET A 214 15.16 -6.62 10.14
N GLN A 215 16.34 -6.71 9.54
CA GLN A 215 17.08 -5.56 9.04
C GLN A 215 16.31 -4.87 7.89
N SER A 216 15.82 -5.67 6.94
CA SER A 216 14.97 -5.18 5.85
C SER A 216 13.65 -4.60 6.36
N TYR A 217 13.07 -5.21 7.41
CA TYR A 217 11.87 -4.69 8.08
C TYR A 217 12.15 -3.30 8.68
N GLY A 218 13.20 -3.17 9.47
CA GLY A 218 13.63 -1.89 10.05
C GLY A 218 13.90 -0.82 8.97
N ALA A 219 14.52 -1.20 7.85
CA ALA A 219 14.72 -0.30 6.72
C ALA A 219 13.39 0.17 6.10
N CYS A 220 12.38 -0.72 5.97
CA CYS A 220 11.05 -0.34 5.49
C CYS A 220 10.34 0.61 6.47
N VAL A 221 10.41 0.34 7.78
CA VAL A 221 9.84 1.21 8.82
C VAL A 221 10.49 2.59 8.76
N ASN A 222 11.82 2.66 8.71
CA ASN A 222 12.55 3.92 8.59
C ASN A 222 12.18 4.67 7.30
N TYR A 223 12.04 3.96 6.19
CA TYR A 223 11.59 4.54 4.93
C TYR A 223 10.20 5.15 5.04
N ILE A 224 9.22 4.45 5.65
CA ILE A 224 7.87 4.95 5.89
C ILE A 224 7.92 6.22 6.75
N ASN A 225 8.68 6.20 7.85
CA ASN A 225 8.77 7.32 8.79
C ASN A 225 9.47 8.55 8.20
N GLN A 226 10.47 8.35 7.34
CA GLN A 226 11.23 9.43 6.71
C GLN A 226 10.56 9.98 5.44
N ASN A 227 9.58 9.26 4.87
CA ASN A 227 8.96 9.64 3.60
C ASN A 227 8.36 11.05 3.63
N PRO A 228 7.60 11.47 4.67
CA PRO A 228 6.97 12.80 4.69
C PRO A 228 7.87 13.93 5.22
N ARG A 229 9.17 13.73 5.38
CA ARG A 229 10.10 14.71 5.99
C ARG A 229 10.07 16.11 5.35
N ASN A 230 9.68 16.21 4.09
CA ASN A 230 9.59 17.47 3.34
C ASN A 230 8.16 18.03 3.28
N LEU A 231 7.20 17.41 3.99
CA LEU A 231 5.80 17.83 4.01
C LEU A 231 5.47 18.49 5.35
N LEU A 232 4.51 19.41 5.30
CA LEU A 232 3.97 20.01 6.51
C LEU A 232 3.03 19.02 7.23
N PRO A 233 2.91 19.10 8.57
CA PRO A 233 1.88 18.40 9.32
C PRO A 233 0.49 18.64 8.70
N GLY A 234 -0.36 17.63 8.67
CA GLY A 234 -1.67 17.71 8.04
C GLY A 234 -1.70 17.39 6.53
N GLN A 235 -0.56 17.33 5.84
CA GLN A 235 -0.49 16.93 4.43
C GLN A 235 -0.33 15.42 4.22
N TYR A 236 -0.03 14.66 5.27
CA TYR A 236 0.19 13.22 5.26
C TYR A 236 -0.43 12.55 6.49
N SER A 237 -0.41 11.23 6.54
CA SER A 237 -0.74 10.46 7.75
C SER A 237 0.21 9.27 7.87
N ILE A 238 0.81 9.07 9.05
CA ILE A 238 1.63 7.88 9.38
C ILE A 238 0.88 7.03 10.38
N GLY A 239 0.77 5.73 10.08
CA GLY A 239 0.25 4.74 11.01
C GLY A 239 1.37 3.99 11.69
N VAL A 240 1.37 4.01 13.02
CA VAL A 240 2.30 3.27 13.87
C VAL A 240 1.55 2.27 14.72
N ASN A 241 2.11 1.09 14.90
CA ASN A 241 1.53 0.09 15.78
C ASN A 241 1.70 0.54 17.24
N ALA A 242 0.65 0.40 18.07
CA ALA A 242 0.66 0.82 19.47
C ALA A 242 1.82 0.19 20.29
N SER A 243 2.22 -1.03 19.95
CA SER A 243 3.35 -1.72 20.59
C SER A 243 4.74 -1.17 20.27
N SER A 244 4.87 -0.26 19.30
CA SER A 244 6.16 0.35 18.93
C SER A 244 6.39 1.74 19.51
N VAL A 245 5.46 2.26 20.32
CA VAL A 245 5.52 3.61 20.92
C VAL A 245 6.02 3.57 22.38
N GLU A 246 6.16 2.38 22.97
CA GLU A 246 6.58 2.19 24.39
C GLU A 246 8.05 1.76 24.53
N GLN A 247 8.93 2.09 23.59
CA GLN A 247 10.38 1.90 23.73
C GLN A 247 11.15 3.21 23.58
#